data_258bef2dc6701e4c78c62eee7dd4b740
#
_entry.id   258bef2dc6701e4c78c62eee7dd4b740
#
_cell.length_a   1.000
_cell.length_b   1.000
_cell.length_c   1.000
_cell.angle_alpha   90.00
_cell.angle_beta   90.00
_cell.angle_gamma   90.00
#
_symmetry.space_group_name_H-M   'P 1'
#
loop_
_entity.id
_entity.type
_entity.pdbx_description
1 polymer ?
#
loop_
_entity_poly.entity_id
_entity_poly.type
_entity_poly.pdbx_seq_one_letter_code
_entity_poly.pdbx_strand_id
1 'polypeptide(L)'
;MTRSRTISINVKKKTGDAFDAILQVPPKMMPDAQLTTDGWWSFTGPFGKAKLKFKENKSLGILDHQYVDQDSTWDVPMRVISNGEYSEIVITLNKPDELNDNQFDERVNEIGDLFDAMKNIIESDA
;
A
#
# COMPACT_ATOMS: atom_id res chain seq x y z
N MET A 1 -15.25 -19.15 4.26
CA MET A 1 -14.17 -18.65 5.13
C MET A 1 -13.37 -17.60 4.40
N THR A 2 -13.13 -16.47 5.06
CA THR A 2 -12.39 -15.35 4.46
C THR A 2 -10.89 -15.66 4.50
N ARG A 3 -10.21 -15.51 3.38
CA ARG A 3 -8.76 -15.64 3.31
C ARG A 3 -8.09 -14.29 3.52
N SER A 4 -6.99 -14.27 4.23
CA SER A 4 -6.18 -13.09 4.41
C SER A 4 -4.69 -13.42 4.40
N ARG A 5 -3.88 -12.42 4.08
CA ARG A 5 -2.42 -12.47 4.15
C ARG A 5 -1.90 -11.20 4.79
N THR A 6 -0.92 -11.35 5.65
CA THR A 6 -0.23 -10.22 6.24
C THR A 6 1.18 -10.18 5.68
N ILE A 7 1.59 -9.00 5.20
CA ILE A 7 2.92 -8.75 4.66
C ILE A 7 3.56 -7.63 5.47
N SER A 8 4.83 -7.76 5.79
CA SER A 8 5.55 -6.68 6.48
C SER A 8 6.93 -6.49 5.86
N ILE A 9 7.41 -5.24 5.96
CA ILE A 9 8.79 -4.89 5.62
C ILE A 9 9.35 -4.00 6.72
N ASN A 10 10.66 -4.06 6.90
CA ASN A 10 11.39 -3.13 7.77
C ASN A 10 12.07 -2.08 6.90
N VAL A 11 11.93 -0.82 7.27
CA VAL A 11 12.58 0.30 6.57
C VAL A 11 13.48 1.07 7.53
N LYS A 12 14.60 1.55 7.01
CA LYS A 12 15.61 2.29 7.79
C LYS A 12 15.23 3.76 7.93
N LYS A 13 14.04 4.01 8.47
CA LYS A 13 13.50 5.34 8.71
C LYS A 13 12.67 5.32 10.00
N LYS A 14 12.64 6.43 10.72
CA LYS A 14 11.75 6.59 11.87
C LYS A 14 10.31 6.64 11.39
N THR A 15 9.37 6.34 12.30
CA THR A 15 7.95 6.19 11.93
C THR A 15 7.36 7.41 11.24
N GLY A 16 7.67 8.62 11.71
CA GLY A 16 7.15 9.84 11.08
C GLY A 16 7.65 10.02 9.66
N ASP A 17 8.93 9.77 9.42
CA ASP A 17 9.53 9.90 8.10
C ASP A 17 9.03 8.80 7.16
N ALA A 18 8.91 7.57 7.66
CA ALA A 18 8.36 6.46 6.89
C ALA A 18 6.90 6.74 6.51
N PHE A 19 6.11 7.23 7.45
CA PHE A 19 4.71 7.58 7.22
C PHE A 19 4.57 8.61 6.09
N ASP A 20 5.33 9.71 6.19
CA ASP A 20 5.28 10.79 5.19
C ASP A 20 5.74 10.29 3.82
N ALA A 21 6.78 9.44 3.79
CA ALA A 21 7.28 8.88 2.53
C ALA A 21 6.24 8.00 1.84
N ILE A 22 5.49 7.18 2.60
CA ILE A 22 4.46 6.30 2.05
C ILE A 22 3.37 7.11 1.33
N LEU A 23 2.97 8.25 1.90
CA LEU A 23 1.95 9.10 1.28
C LEU A 23 2.39 9.62 -0.09
N GLN A 24 3.68 9.67 -0.37
CA GLN A 24 4.24 10.16 -1.62
C GLN A 24 4.63 9.03 -2.59
N VAL A 25 4.40 7.77 -2.20
CA VAL A 25 4.79 6.63 -3.01
C VAL A 25 4.05 6.54 -4.36
N PRO A 26 2.72 6.80 -4.44
CA PRO A 26 2.01 6.63 -5.71
C PRO A 26 2.68 7.31 -6.91
N PRO A 27 3.03 8.62 -6.87
CA PRO A 27 3.67 9.23 -8.03
C PRO A 27 5.08 8.73 -8.29
N LYS A 28 5.74 8.15 -7.28
CA LYS A 28 7.09 7.61 -7.43
C LYS A 28 7.10 6.22 -8.04
N MET A 29 6.04 5.44 -7.84
CA MET A 29 5.92 4.09 -8.41
C MET A 29 5.15 4.07 -9.72
N MET A 30 4.17 4.96 -9.89
CA MET A 30 3.28 4.99 -11.04
C MET A 30 3.47 6.32 -11.78
N PRO A 31 4.14 6.31 -12.94
CA PRO A 31 4.48 7.57 -13.64
C PRO A 31 3.27 8.43 -14.01
N ASP A 32 2.10 7.82 -14.23
CA ASP A 32 0.88 8.52 -14.60
C ASP A 32 -0.01 8.86 -13.41
N ALA A 33 0.47 8.67 -12.17
CA ALA A 33 -0.34 8.92 -10.98
C ALA A 33 -0.71 10.40 -10.85
N GLN A 34 -2.00 10.66 -10.63
CA GLN A 34 -2.55 12.00 -10.43
C GLN A 34 -3.48 12.00 -9.24
N LEU A 35 -3.33 13.01 -8.38
CA LEU A 35 -4.20 13.19 -7.24
C LEU A 35 -5.42 14.00 -7.64
N THR A 36 -6.61 13.44 -7.43
CA THR A 36 -7.87 14.11 -7.71
C THR A 36 -8.26 15.04 -6.57
N THR A 37 -9.23 15.92 -6.81
CA THR A 37 -9.68 16.90 -5.80
C THR A 37 -10.35 16.25 -4.60
N ASP A 38 -10.87 15.02 -4.75
CA ASP A 38 -11.51 14.28 -3.66
C ASP A 38 -10.56 13.30 -2.96
N GLY A 39 -9.26 13.40 -3.24
CA GLY A 39 -8.23 12.67 -2.52
C GLY A 39 -7.88 11.30 -3.07
N TRP A 40 -8.34 10.97 -4.27
CA TRP A 40 -7.97 9.71 -4.91
C TRP A 40 -6.71 9.88 -5.76
N TRP A 41 -5.77 8.94 -5.63
CA TRP A 41 -4.70 8.74 -6.59
C TRP A 41 -5.23 7.88 -7.73
N SER A 42 -5.14 8.39 -8.96
CA SER A 42 -5.56 7.68 -10.17
C SER A 42 -4.32 7.33 -10.98
N PHE A 43 -4.19 6.07 -11.41
CA PHE A 43 -2.98 5.60 -12.10
C PHE A 43 -3.26 4.34 -12.89
N THR A 44 -2.28 3.91 -13.70
CA THR A 44 -2.29 2.60 -14.36
C THR A 44 -1.33 1.68 -13.61
N GLY A 45 -1.86 0.61 -13.05
CA GLY A 45 -1.09 -0.40 -12.32
C GLY A 45 -0.95 -1.69 -13.12
N PRO A 46 -0.42 -2.75 -12.48
CA PRO A 46 -0.24 -4.04 -13.14
C PRO A 46 -1.51 -4.67 -13.69
N PHE A 47 -2.66 -4.29 -13.12
CA PHE A 47 -3.96 -4.85 -13.51
C PHE A 47 -4.84 -3.82 -14.23
N GLY A 48 -4.22 -2.81 -14.85
CA GLY A 48 -4.91 -1.77 -15.60
C GLY A 48 -5.19 -0.53 -14.78
N LYS A 49 -6.22 0.22 -15.19
CA LYS A 49 -6.57 1.48 -14.49
C LYS A 49 -7.02 1.19 -13.07
N ALA A 50 -6.48 1.97 -12.14
CA ALA A 50 -6.73 1.79 -10.73
C ALA A 50 -6.77 3.14 -10.01
N LYS A 51 -7.29 3.11 -8.79
CA LYS A 51 -7.27 4.29 -7.91
C LYS A 51 -7.10 3.85 -6.46
N LEU A 52 -6.54 4.76 -5.67
CA LEU A 52 -6.22 4.48 -4.27
C LEU A 52 -6.47 5.74 -3.44
N LYS A 53 -7.09 5.57 -2.29
CA LYS A 53 -7.34 6.68 -1.37
C LYS A 53 -6.92 6.30 0.04
N PHE A 54 -6.04 7.11 0.63
CA PHE A 54 -5.60 6.94 2.01
C PHE A 54 -6.62 7.51 2.99
N LYS A 55 -6.82 6.78 4.08
CA LYS A 55 -7.54 7.23 5.27
C LYS A 55 -6.52 7.30 6.40
N GLU A 56 -5.73 8.35 6.41
CA GLU A 56 -4.54 8.44 7.24
C GLU A 56 -4.81 8.97 8.65
N ASN A 57 -4.04 8.48 9.61
CA ASN A 57 -3.95 9.05 10.95
C ASN A 57 -2.50 8.93 11.43
N LYS A 58 -1.75 10.01 11.28
CA LYS A 58 -0.31 9.99 11.55
C LYS A 58 0.02 9.71 13.00
N SER A 59 -0.77 10.26 13.93
CA SER A 59 -0.50 10.08 15.36
C SER A 59 -0.61 8.62 15.80
N LEU A 60 -1.39 7.82 15.10
CA LEU A 60 -1.57 6.39 15.38
C LEU A 60 -0.84 5.48 14.40
N GLY A 61 -0.11 6.05 13.45
CA GLY A 61 0.60 5.26 12.43
C GLY A 61 -0.32 4.52 11.47
N ILE A 62 -1.54 5.05 11.25
CA ILE A 62 -2.56 4.39 10.42
C ILE A 62 -2.50 4.95 9.01
N LEU A 63 -2.30 4.05 8.05
CA LEU A 63 -2.30 4.36 6.61
C LEU A 63 -3.28 3.44 5.87
N ASP A 64 -4.41 3.14 6.50
CA ASP A 64 -5.46 2.38 5.85
C ASP A 64 -5.85 3.05 4.55
N HIS A 65 -6.14 2.23 3.54
CA HIS A 65 -6.51 2.79 2.24
C HIS A 65 -7.46 1.86 1.52
N GLN A 66 -8.19 2.43 0.57
CA GLN A 66 -9.01 1.69 -0.36
C GLN A 66 -8.31 1.68 -1.71
N TYR A 67 -8.23 0.51 -2.31
CA TYR A 67 -7.70 0.32 -3.67
C TYR A 67 -8.80 -0.27 -4.54
N VAL A 68 -8.97 0.29 -5.74
CA VAL A 68 -10.00 -0.15 -6.69
C VAL A 68 -9.37 -0.27 -8.07
N ASP A 69 -9.59 -1.41 -8.71
CA ASP A 69 -9.27 -1.57 -10.12
C ASP A 69 -10.48 -2.13 -10.87
N GLN A 70 -10.28 -2.55 -12.12
CA GLN A 70 -11.38 -3.03 -12.95
C GLN A 70 -12.01 -4.32 -12.43
N ASP A 71 -11.24 -5.11 -11.68
CA ASP A 71 -11.63 -6.46 -11.27
C ASP A 71 -12.06 -6.55 -9.81
N SER A 72 -11.62 -5.62 -8.96
CA SER A 72 -11.80 -5.79 -7.52
C SER A 72 -11.71 -4.48 -6.75
N THR A 73 -12.27 -4.51 -5.54
CA THR A 73 -12.18 -3.42 -4.56
C THR A 73 -11.58 -4.00 -3.27
N TRP A 74 -10.56 -3.31 -2.75
CA TRP A 74 -9.84 -3.76 -1.57
C TRP A 74 -9.85 -2.68 -0.50
N ASP A 75 -10.21 -3.08 0.73
CA ASP A 75 -9.93 -2.28 1.91
C ASP A 75 -8.66 -2.83 2.55
N VAL A 76 -7.62 -2.01 2.62
CA VAL A 76 -6.29 -2.45 3.04
C VAL A 76 -5.89 -1.78 4.34
N PRO A 77 -5.97 -2.48 5.48
CA PRO A 77 -5.35 -1.98 6.70
C PRO A 77 -3.83 -1.92 6.55
N MET A 78 -3.25 -0.80 6.94
CA MET A 78 -1.81 -0.59 6.89
C MET A 78 -1.36 0.16 8.13
N ARG A 79 -0.24 -0.26 8.70
CA ARG A 79 0.30 0.33 9.92
C ARG A 79 1.79 0.57 9.78
N VAL A 80 2.25 1.69 10.36
CA VAL A 80 3.66 1.98 10.54
C VAL A 80 3.96 1.85 12.02
N ILE A 81 4.83 0.92 12.37
CA ILE A 81 5.11 0.53 13.75
C ILE A 81 6.56 0.84 14.07
N SER A 82 6.81 1.47 15.21
CA SER A 82 8.16 1.79 15.67
C SER A 82 8.96 0.53 15.97
N ASN A 83 10.20 0.50 15.49
CA ASN A 83 11.16 -0.56 15.78
C ASN A 83 12.53 0.08 16.02
N GLY A 84 12.68 0.79 17.15
CA GLY A 84 13.87 1.58 17.45
C GLY A 84 14.04 2.73 16.46
N GLU A 85 15.19 2.79 15.81
CA GLU A 85 15.47 3.79 14.76
C GLU A 85 14.83 3.43 13.42
N TYR A 86 14.26 2.23 13.31
CA TYR A 86 13.63 1.73 12.10
C TYR A 86 12.12 1.68 12.27
N SER A 87 11.43 1.40 11.18
CA SER A 87 9.98 1.18 11.21
C SER A 87 9.65 -0.15 10.56
N GLU A 88 8.61 -0.80 11.09
CA GLU A 88 7.98 -1.93 10.43
C GLU A 88 6.69 -1.45 9.79
N ILE A 89 6.51 -1.76 8.51
CA ILE A 89 5.29 -1.42 7.77
C ILE A 89 4.56 -2.73 7.53
N VAL A 90 3.31 -2.79 8.00
CA VAL A 90 2.50 -4.02 7.98
C VAL A 90 1.22 -3.74 7.20
N ILE A 91 0.90 -4.60 6.23
CA ILE A 91 -0.41 -4.57 5.56
C ILE A 91 -1.11 -5.91 5.73
N THR A 92 -2.43 -5.85 5.80
CA THR A 92 -3.28 -7.03 5.77
C THR A 92 -4.12 -7.01 4.50
N LEU A 93 -4.05 -8.08 3.74
CA LEU A 93 -4.78 -8.25 2.50
C LEU A 93 -5.89 -9.27 2.72
N ASN A 94 -7.14 -8.78 2.72
CA ASN A 94 -8.32 -9.64 2.82
C ASN A 94 -8.82 -9.92 1.41
N LYS A 95 -9.10 -11.19 1.11
CA LYS A 95 -9.55 -11.57 -0.22
C LYS A 95 -10.88 -10.89 -0.55
N PRO A 96 -10.95 -10.09 -1.63
CA PRO A 96 -12.23 -9.54 -2.09
C PRO A 96 -13.14 -10.65 -2.63
N ASP A 97 -14.45 -10.45 -2.52
CA ASP A 97 -15.42 -11.42 -3.01
C ASP A 97 -15.36 -11.60 -4.53
N GLU A 98 -14.93 -10.56 -5.24
CA GLU A 98 -14.84 -10.58 -6.71
C GLU A 98 -13.77 -11.52 -7.25
N LEU A 99 -12.79 -11.93 -6.42
CA LEU A 99 -11.68 -12.78 -6.83
C LEU A 99 -11.82 -14.20 -6.28
N ASN A 100 -11.38 -15.18 -7.07
CA ASN A 100 -11.23 -16.54 -6.56
C ASN A 100 -9.88 -16.71 -5.86
N ASP A 101 -9.63 -17.89 -5.27
CA ASP A 101 -8.41 -18.15 -4.50
C ASP A 101 -7.14 -17.99 -5.33
N ASN A 102 -7.14 -18.50 -6.56
CA ASN A 102 -5.97 -18.40 -7.44
C ASN A 102 -5.67 -16.94 -7.81
N GLN A 103 -6.71 -16.18 -8.12
CA GLN A 103 -6.58 -14.76 -8.41
C GLN A 103 -6.05 -13.99 -7.19
N PHE A 104 -6.55 -14.32 -6.01
CA PHE A 104 -6.07 -13.71 -4.78
C PHE A 104 -4.57 -13.99 -4.57
N ASP A 105 -4.14 -15.24 -4.74
CA ASP A 105 -2.73 -15.61 -4.56
C ASP A 105 -1.83 -14.87 -5.56
N GLU A 106 -2.26 -14.72 -6.80
CA GLU A 106 -1.55 -13.91 -7.80
C GLU A 106 -1.40 -12.46 -7.38
N ARG A 107 -2.49 -11.86 -6.90
CA ARG A 107 -2.49 -10.47 -6.44
C ARG A 107 -1.57 -10.28 -5.23
N VAL A 108 -1.58 -11.23 -4.29
CA VAL A 108 -0.72 -11.18 -3.11
C VAL A 108 0.76 -11.19 -3.53
N ASN A 109 1.12 -12.03 -4.50
CA ASN A 109 2.49 -12.07 -5.01
C ASN A 109 2.90 -10.73 -5.65
N GLU A 110 2.03 -10.14 -6.48
CA GLU A 110 2.28 -8.85 -7.10
C GLU A 110 2.41 -7.73 -6.07
N ILE A 111 1.53 -7.73 -5.08
CA ILE A 111 1.57 -6.72 -4.01
C ILE A 111 2.84 -6.88 -3.18
N GLY A 112 3.29 -8.11 -2.94
CA GLY A 112 4.56 -8.37 -2.27
C GLY A 112 5.73 -7.73 -3.01
N ASP A 113 5.78 -7.89 -4.32
CA ASP A 113 6.82 -7.29 -5.15
C ASP A 113 6.76 -5.77 -5.12
N LEU A 114 5.55 -5.20 -5.18
CA LEU A 114 5.35 -3.75 -5.07
C LEU A 114 5.80 -3.23 -3.70
N PHE A 115 5.55 -3.99 -2.65
CA PHE A 115 5.92 -3.63 -1.29
C PHE A 115 7.44 -3.61 -1.12
N ASP A 116 8.13 -4.57 -1.72
CA ASP A 116 9.59 -4.58 -1.75
C ASP A 116 10.16 -3.38 -2.52
N ALA A 117 9.55 -3.02 -3.63
CA ALA A 117 9.93 -1.81 -4.40
C ALA A 117 9.68 -0.55 -3.57
N MET A 118 8.59 -0.50 -2.83
CA MET A 118 8.25 0.62 -1.95
C MET A 118 9.33 0.82 -0.87
N LYS A 119 9.86 -0.28 -0.31
CA LYS A 119 10.95 -0.20 0.66
C LYS A 119 12.14 0.59 0.11
N ASN A 120 12.55 0.28 -1.13
CA ASN A 120 13.68 0.97 -1.75
C ASN A 120 13.39 2.46 -1.95
N ILE A 121 12.16 2.80 -2.33
CA ILE A 121 11.76 4.20 -2.50
C ILE A 121 11.80 4.95 -1.18
N ILE A 122 11.27 4.35 -0.12
CA ILE A 122 11.23 4.98 1.21
C ILE A 122 12.65 5.19 1.73
N GLU A 123 13.53 4.21 1.59
CA GLU A 123 14.89 4.28 2.11
C GLU A 123 15.80 5.21 1.31
N SER A 124 15.51 5.42 0.03
CA SER A 124 16.29 6.31 -0.82
C SER A 124 15.92 7.78 -0.66
N ASP A 125 14.81 8.06 -0.01
CA ASP A 125 14.33 9.43 0.21
C ASP A 125 15.12 10.04 1.38
N ALA A 126 15.99 10.96 1.06
CA ALA A 126 16.87 11.59 2.06
C ALA A 126 16.12 12.66 2.86
#